data_257ff6238a043b4d8b1d4a245b6eab4e
#
_entry.id   257ff6238a043b4d8b1d4a245b6eab4e
#
_cell.length_a   1.000
_cell.length_b   1.000
_cell.length_c   1.000
_cell.angle_alpha   90.00
_cell.angle_beta   90.00
_cell.angle_gamma   90.00
#
_symmetry.space_group_name_H-M   'P 1'
#
loop_
_entity.id
_entity.type
_entity.pdbx_description
1 polymer ?
#
loop_
_entity_poly.entity_id
_entity_poly.type
_entity_poly.pdbx_seq_one_letter_code
_entity_poly.pdbx_strand_id
1 'polypeptide(L)'
;MLIVLWLEETRPEPSLLGGDTAGEVARAGVAMGVIDAAVHTLIGRKTIGPSFDESPVGLRRRRSMVEGLKWIDSATREPARDAPGLATVTAIVALDYVRFRFPGAGWMPRLDRLDHLRERMRARPSIEETIPHD
;
A
#
# COMPACT_ATOMS: atom_id res chain seq x y z
N MET A 1 8.99 -4.65 -8.18
CA MET A 1 9.77 -5.57 -7.29
C MET A 1 11.21 -5.80 -7.77
N LEU A 2 11.47 -6.11 -9.06
CA LEU A 2 12.83 -6.33 -9.57
C LEU A 2 13.80 -5.17 -9.36
N ILE A 3 13.32 -3.92 -9.52
CA ILE A 3 14.12 -2.71 -9.28
C ILE A 3 14.60 -2.64 -7.82
N VAL A 4 13.74 -3.00 -6.87
CA VAL A 4 14.10 -2.99 -5.45
C VAL A 4 15.19 -4.03 -5.14
N LEU A 5 15.07 -5.23 -5.71
CA LEU A 5 16.08 -6.27 -5.56
C LEU A 5 17.43 -5.84 -6.17
N TRP A 6 17.41 -5.20 -7.33
CA TRP A 6 18.61 -4.65 -7.95
C TRP A 6 19.25 -3.52 -7.12
N LEU A 7 18.42 -2.63 -6.53
CA LEU A 7 18.91 -1.59 -5.62
C LEU A 7 19.56 -2.19 -4.39
N GLU A 8 18.95 -3.22 -3.79
CA GLU A 8 19.49 -3.91 -2.62
C GLU A 8 20.83 -4.58 -2.92
N GLU A 9 20.99 -5.13 -4.13
CA GLU A 9 22.25 -5.75 -4.56
C GLU A 9 23.35 -4.70 -4.84
N THR A 10 22.98 -3.56 -5.43
CA THR A 10 23.95 -2.53 -5.85
C THR A 10 24.22 -1.47 -4.78
N ARG A 11 23.29 -1.24 -3.90
CA ARG A 11 23.35 -0.26 -2.80
C ARG A 11 22.63 -0.79 -1.56
N PRO A 12 23.27 -1.71 -0.83
CA PRO A 12 22.63 -2.39 0.32
C PRO A 12 22.43 -1.52 1.56
N GLU A 13 22.97 -0.30 1.59
CA GLU A 13 22.85 0.63 2.71
C GLU A 13 22.10 1.93 2.33
N PRO A 14 21.01 2.28 3.03
CA PRO A 14 20.29 1.46 4.04
C PRO A 14 19.48 0.35 3.36
N SER A 15 19.54 -0.87 3.91
CA SER A 15 18.78 -2.02 3.40
C SER A 15 17.27 -1.82 3.54
N LEU A 16 16.54 -2.04 2.45
CA LEU A 16 15.07 -2.06 2.41
C LEU A 16 14.49 -3.43 2.81
N LEU A 17 15.28 -4.48 2.67
CA LEU A 17 14.84 -5.85 2.94
C LEU A 17 15.24 -6.34 4.34
N GLY A 18 16.29 -5.75 4.93
CA GLY A 18 16.77 -6.10 6.27
C GLY A 18 17.11 -7.58 6.40
N GLY A 19 16.94 -8.13 7.60
CA GLY A 19 17.24 -9.54 7.90
C GLY A 19 16.11 -10.52 7.56
N ASP A 20 14.90 -10.04 7.15
CA ASP A 20 13.74 -10.86 6.80
C ASP A 20 13.29 -10.56 5.37
N THR A 21 14.16 -10.81 4.41
CA THR A 21 13.89 -10.56 2.97
C THR A 21 12.58 -11.19 2.51
N ALA A 22 12.33 -12.43 2.84
CA ALA A 22 11.12 -13.15 2.41
C ALA A 22 9.85 -12.52 3.00
N GLY A 23 9.87 -12.15 4.27
CA GLY A 23 8.76 -11.47 4.93
C GLY A 23 8.53 -10.05 4.40
N GLU A 24 9.59 -9.27 4.15
CA GLU A 24 9.48 -7.93 3.55
C GLU A 24 8.85 -8.00 2.16
N VAL A 25 9.33 -8.91 1.30
CA VAL A 25 8.79 -9.10 -0.06
C VAL A 25 7.35 -9.59 -0.04
N ALA A 26 7.01 -10.53 0.84
CA ALA A 26 5.64 -11.04 0.95
C ALA A 26 4.65 -9.95 1.39
N ARG A 27 4.99 -9.17 2.42
CA ARG A 27 4.16 -8.05 2.91
C ARG A 27 4.02 -6.96 1.86
N ALA A 28 5.11 -6.59 1.20
CA ALA A 28 5.08 -5.64 0.09
C ALA A 28 4.21 -6.14 -1.07
N GLY A 29 4.25 -7.44 -1.36
CA GLY A 29 3.40 -8.07 -2.38
C GLY A 29 1.90 -7.90 -2.11
N VAL A 30 1.46 -8.01 -0.86
CA VAL A 30 0.05 -7.75 -0.49
C VAL A 30 -0.31 -6.29 -0.73
N ALA A 31 0.55 -5.35 -0.33
CA ALA A 31 0.33 -3.92 -0.56
C ALA A 31 0.26 -3.57 -2.07
N MET A 32 1.13 -4.16 -2.88
CA MET A 32 1.06 -4.03 -4.34
C MET A 32 -0.24 -4.59 -4.92
N GLY A 33 -0.73 -5.71 -4.38
CA GLY A 33 -2.04 -6.27 -4.77
C GLY A 33 -3.22 -5.35 -4.45
N VAL A 34 -3.14 -4.59 -3.35
CA VAL A 34 -4.14 -3.55 -3.00
C VAL A 34 -4.11 -2.42 -4.04
N ILE A 35 -2.92 -1.91 -4.39
CA ILE A 35 -2.75 -0.86 -5.41
C ILE A 35 -3.28 -1.35 -6.76
N ASP A 36 -2.94 -2.56 -7.16
CA ASP A 36 -3.41 -3.18 -8.40
C ASP A 36 -4.94 -3.26 -8.46
N ALA A 37 -5.58 -3.69 -7.38
CA ALA A 37 -7.03 -3.74 -7.29
C ALA A 37 -7.66 -2.34 -7.42
N ALA A 38 -7.05 -1.32 -6.83
CA ALA A 38 -7.47 0.07 -6.93
C ALA A 38 -7.35 0.60 -8.37
N VAL A 39 -6.19 0.41 -9.01
CA VAL A 39 -5.95 0.81 -10.40
C VAL A 39 -6.97 0.16 -11.35
N HIS A 40 -7.19 -1.15 -11.22
CA HIS A 40 -8.17 -1.86 -12.05
C HIS A 40 -9.60 -1.38 -11.83
N THR A 41 -9.96 -0.96 -10.62
CA THR A 41 -11.26 -0.35 -10.35
C THR A 41 -11.41 0.99 -11.09
N LEU A 42 -10.37 1.84 -11.08
CA LEU A 42 -10.38 3.11 -11.80
C LEU A 42 -10.46 2.91 -13.32
N ILE A 43 -9.70 1.96 -13.86
CA ILE A 43 -9.78 1.59 -15.28
C ILE A 43 -11.18 1.10 -15.63
N GLY A 44 -11.76 0.23 -14.80
CA GLY A 44 -13.12 -0.25 -14.99
C GLY A 44 -14.17 0.86 -15.00
N ARG A 45 -14.08 1.80 -14.06
CA ARG A 45 -14.94 3.01 -14.04
C ARG A 45 -14.77 3.86 -15.30
N LYS A 46 -13.54 4.03 -15.78
CA LYS A 46 -13.26 4.82 -16.98
C LYS A 46 -13.79 4.12 -18.26
N THR A 47 -13.79 2.80 -18.29
CA THR A 47 -14.17 2.02 -19.50
C THR A 47 -15.66 1.71 -19.54
N ILE A 48 -16.27 1.39 -18.40
CA ILE A 48 -17.65 0.89 -18.29
C ILE A 48 -18.58 1.95 -17.67
N GLY A 49 -18.01 2.87 -16.90
CA GLY A 49 -18.75 3.88 -16.12
C GLY A 49 -18.94 3.48 -14.66
N PRO A 50 -19.68 4.29 -13.89
CA PRO A 50 -19.87 4.11 -12.44
C PRO A 50 -20.51 2.76 -12.05
N SER A 51 -21.29 2.16 -12.94
CA SER A 51 -21.90 0.84 -12.74
C SER A 51 -20.89 -0.30 -12.60
N PHE A 52 -19.62 -0.08 -12.99
CA PHE A 52 -18.54 -1.02 -12.76
C PHE A 52 -18.44 -1.44 -11.28
N ASP A 53 -18.66 -0.51 -10.36
CA ASP A 53 -18.52 -0.76 -8.93
C ASP A 53 -19.45 -1.82 -8.39
N GLU A 54 -20.61 -1.98 -9.02
CA GLU A 54 -21.63 -2.99 -8.65
C GLU A 54 -21.53 -4.28 -9.50
N SER A 55 -20.61 -4.30 -10.48
CA SER A 55 -20.35 -5.51 -11.25
C SER A 55 -19.65 -6.56 -10.37
N PRO A 56 -19.76 -7.87 -10.72
CA PRO A 56 -19.04 -8.93 -10.00
C PRO A 56 -17.53 -8.68 -9.92
N VAL A 57 -16.94 -8.08 -10.96
CA VAL A 57 -15.51 -7.73 -10.98
C VAL A 57 -15.22 -6.57 -10.06
N GLY A 58 -16.01 -5.49 -10.11
CA GLY A 58 -15.87 -4.32 -9.24
C GLY A 58 -15.99 -4.69 -7.76
N LEU A 59 -17.00 -5.47 -7.40
CA LEU A 59 -17.20 -5.98 -6.03
C LEU A 59 -16.01 -6.82 -5.57
N ARG A 60 -15.49 -7.70 -6.44
CA ARG A 60 -14.30 -8.50 -6.14
C ARG A 60 -13.07 -7.63 -5.92
N ARG A 61 -12.84 -6.59 -6.74
CA ARG A 61 -11.73 -5.65 -6.58
C ARG A 61 -11.83 -4.86 -5.27
N ARG A 62 -13.02 -4.36 -4.95
CA ARG A 62 -13.30 -3.69 -3.66
C ARG A 62 -12.97 -4.61 -2.48
N ARG A 63 -13.43 -5.86 -2.53
CA ARG A 63 -13.12 -6.85 -1.50
C ARG A 63 -11.62 -7.09 -1.37
N SER A 64 -10.88 -7.19 -2.48
CA SER A 64 -9.41 -7.35 -2.45
C SER A 64 -8.72 -6.15 -1.77
N MET A 65 -9.16 -4.92 -2.04
CA MET A 65 -8.64 -3.73 -1.35
C MET A 65 -8.91 -3.79 0.16
N VAL A 66 -10.15 -4.06 0.56
CA VAL A 66 -10.56 -4.10 1.97
C VAL A 66 -9.81 -5.17 2.74
N GLU A 67 -9.79 -6.40 2.25
CA GLU A 67 -9.14 -7.52 2.93
C GLU A 67 -7.61 -7.37 2.93
N GLY A 68 -7.02 -6.86 1.83
CA GLY A 68 -5.61 -6.56 1.77
C GLY A 68 -5.19 -5.49 2.79
N LEU A 69 -5.93 -4.38 2.89
CA LEU A 69 -5.67 -3.33 3.87
C LEU A 69 -5.81 -3.82 5.31
N LYS A 70 -6.85 -4.61 5.62
CA LYS A 70 -7.01 -5.24 6.95
C LYS A 70 -5.85 -6.15 7.30
N TRP A 71 -5.41 -6.95 6.33
CA TRP A 71 -4.28 -7.84 6.53
C TRP A 71 -3.00 -7.05 6.79
N ILE A 72 -2.73 -6.00 6.00
CA ILE A 72 -1.59 -5.09 6.20
C ILE A 72 -1.65 -4.49 7.60
N ASP A 73 -2.80 -3.94 8.02
CA ASP A 73 -2.99 -3.36 9.35
C ASP A 73 -2.64 -4.36 10.46
N SER A 74 -3.16 -5.59 10.35
CA SER A 74 -2.89 -6.66 11.32
C SER A 74 -1.41 -7.10 11.35
N ALA A 75 -0.74 -7.06 10.21
CA ALA A 75 0.67 -7.42 10.04
C ALA A 75 1.63 -6.26 10.33
N THR A 76 1.10 -5.02 10.47
CA THR A 76 1.90 -3.84 10.77
C THR A 76 2.60 -4.00 12.12
N ARG A 77 3.90 -3.81 12.10
CA ARG A 77 4.78 -3.82 13.28
C ARG A 77 5.47 -2.48 13.41
N GLU A 78 5.83 -2.13 14.62
CA GLU A 78 6.69 -0.98 14.85
C GLU A 78 8.03 -1.20 14.13
N PRO A 79 8.49 -0.23 13.32
CA PRO A 79 9.80 -0.33 12.69
C PRO A 79 10.89 -0.46 13.76
N ALA A 80 11.69 -1.51 13.67
CA ALA A 80 12.81 -1.73 14.59
C ALA A 80 14.00 -0.79 14.32
N ARG A 81 13.95 0.00 13.24
CA ARG A 81 15.00 0.92 12.78
C ARG A 81 14.39 2.27 12.40
N ASP A 82 15.22 3.31 12.40
CA ASP A 82 14.83 4.64 11.90
C ASP A 82 14.57 4.64 10.37
N ALA A 83 15.11 3.67 9.64
CA ALA A 83 14.85 3.49 8.22
C ALA A 83 13.71 2.48 7.98
N PRO A 84 12.64 2.86 7.25
CA PRO A 84 11.54 1.96 6.94
C PRO A 84 12.00 0.89 5.94
N GLY A 85 11.58 -0.35 6.16
CA GLY A 85 11.73 -1.44 5.19
C GLY A 85 10.72 -1.32 4.03
N LEU A 86 10.89 -2.18 3.03
CA LEU A 86 10.05 -2.23 1.84
C LEU A 86 8.57 -2.41 2.18
N ALA A 87 8.25 -3.30 3.11
CA ALA A 87 6.87 -3.54 3.54
C ALA A 87 6.22 -2.29 4.15
N THR A 88 6.98 -1.53 4.95
CA THR A 88 6.50 -0.28 5.56
C THR A 88 6.19 0.76 4.49
N VAL A 89 7.11 1.00 3.57
CA VAL A 89 6.95 1.99 2.50
C VAL A 89 5.76 1.63 1.62
N THR A 90 5.68 0.38 1.14
CA THR A 90 4.60 -0.06 0.26
C THR A 90 3.23 -0.07 0.95
N ALA A 91 3.17 -0.35 2.25
CA ALA A 91 1.94 -0.29 3.03
C ALA A 91 1.39 1.14 3.11
N ILE A 92 2.25 2.13 3.39
CA ILE A 92 1.87 3.55 3.43
C ILE A 92 1.41 4.02 2.05
N VAL A 93 2.17 3.70 1.00
CA VAL A 93 1.80 4.04 -0.37
C VAL A 93 0.45 3.44 -0.76
N ALA A 94 0.18 2.19 -0.41
CA ALA A 94 -1.11 1.55 -0.70
C ALA A 94 -2.27 2.24 0.03
N LEU A 95 -2.09 2.58 1.31
CA LEU A 95 -3.09 3.29 2.10
C LEU A 95 -3.40 4.68 1.50
N ASP A 96 -2.35 5.47 1.26
CA ASP A 96 -2.48 6.84 0.75
C ASP A 96 -3.08 6.83 -0.66
N TYR A 97 -2.67 5.89 -1.52
CA TYR A 97 -3.22 5.75 -2.87
C TYR A 97 -4.71 5.40 -2.85
N VAL A 98 -5.14 4.44 -2.03
CA VAL A 98 -6.56 4.08 -1.93
C VAL A 98 -7.38 5.25 -1.39
N ARG A 99 -6.90 5.94 -0.37
CA ARG A 99 -7.60 7.12 0.19
C ARG A 99 -7.71 8.27 -0.81
N PHE A 100 -6.66 8.51 -1.56
CA PHE A 100 -6.64 9.54 -2.60
C PHE A 100 -7.62 9.22 -3.74
N ARG A 101 -7.66 7.98 -4.20
CA ARG A 101 -8.50 7.57 -5.33
C ARG A 101 -9.96 7.28 -4.97
N PHE A 102 -10.25 7.02 -3.71
CA PHE A 102 -11.58 6.72 -3.20
C PHE A 102 -11.93 7.56 -1.96
N PRO A 103 -11.93 8.91 -2.11
CA PRO A 103 -12.18 9.79 -0.97
C PRO A 103 -13.58 9.55 -0.41
N GLY A 104 -13.71 9.47 0.92
CA GLY A 104 -15.00 9.28 1.59
C GLY A 104 -15.67 7.92 1.34
N ALA A 105 -14.95 6.93 0.85
CA ALA A 105 -15.51 5.61 0.58
C ALA A 105 -16.03 4.93 1.86
N GLY A 106 -17.35 4.75 1.96
CA GLY A 106 -18.00 4.15 3.14
C GLY A 106 -17.62 2.68 3.40
N TRP A 107 -16.96 2.03 2.45
CA TRP A 107 -16.43 0.67 2.59
C TRP A 107 -15.00 0.63 3.16
N MET A 108 -14.33 1.78 3.35
CA MET A 108 -12.98 1.82 3.90
C MET A 108 -12.98 1.28 5.33
N PRO A 109 -12.15 0.27 5.64
CA PRO A 109 -12.06 -0.28 6.98
C PRO A 109 -11.34 0.68 7.93
N ARG A 110 -11.55 0.51 9.23
CA ARG A 110 -10.74 1.12 10.26
C ARG A 110 -9.37 0.42 10.30
N LEU A 111 -8.27 1.20 10.31
CA LEU A 111 -6.89 0.73 10.15
C LEU A 111 -5.97 1.42 11.18
N ASP A 112 -6.23 1.16 12.48
CA ASP A 112 -5.60 1.92 13.57
C ASP A 112 -4.07 1.81 13.61
N ARG A 113 -3.53 0.62 13.33
CA ARG A 113 -2.07 0.39 13.34
C ARG A 113 -1.39 1.02 12.14
N LEU A 114 -2.00 0.87 10.97
CA LEU A 114 -1.47 1.43 9.74
C LEU A 114 -1.56 2.95 9.72
N ASP A 115 -2.62 3.52 10.30
CA ASP A 115 -2.77 4.97 10.49
C ASP A 115 -1.70 5.52 11.44
N HIS A 116 -1.45 4.84 12.55
CA HIS A 116 -0.39 5.22 13.48
C HIS A 116 0.99 5.15 12.82
N LEU A 117 1.28 4.09 12.07
CA LEU A 117 2.52 3.95 11.33
C LEU A 117 2.70 5.09 10.32
N ARG A 118 1.66 5.38 9.53
CA ARG A 118 1.67 6.48 8.55
C ARG A 118 1.97 7.82 9.20
N GLU A 119 1.33 8.14 10.32
CA GLU A 119 1.54 9.41 11.02
C GLU A 119 2.99 9.53 11.55
N ARG A 120 3.55 8.46 12.09
CA ARG A 120 4.96 8.44 12.51
C ARG A 120 5.94 8.66 11.37
N MET A 121 5.61 8.13 10.19
CA MET A 121 6.46 8.23 9.00
C MET A 121 6.28 9.53 8.22
N ARG A 122 5.25 10.32 8.53
CA ARG A 122 4.88 11.54 7.80
C ARG A 122 6.00 12.57 7.75
N ALA A 123 6.78 12.73 8.81
CA ALA A 123 7.86 13.69 8.89
C ALA A 123 9.09 13.34 8.02
N ARG A 124 9.10 12.19 7.36
CA ARG A 124 10.20 11.80 6.47
C ARG A 124 10.01 12.47 5.10
N PRO A 125 11.04 13.18 4.58
CA PRO A 125 10.94 13.84 3.26
C PRO A 125 10.49 12.87 2.15
N SER A 126 11.02 11.64 2.14
CA SER A 126 10.66 10.62 1.15
C SER A 126 9.19 10.17 1.18
N ILE A 127 8.48 10.42 2.26
CA ILE A 127 7.03 10.15 2.37
C ILE A 127 6.24 11.43 2.12
N GLU A 128 6.66 12.55 2.74
CA GLU A 128 5.96 13.84 2.64
C GLU A 128 5.93 14.36 1.20
N GLU A 129 7.07 14.33 0.50
CA GLU A 129 7.21 14.82 -0.87
C GLU A 129 6.52 13.92 -1.92
N THR A 130 6.15 12.70 -1.54
CA THR A 130 5.50 11.73 -2.44
C THR A 130 4.03 11.48 -2.13
N ILE A 131 3.41 12.28 -1.26
CA ILE A 131 1.97 12.21 -1.00
C ILE A 131 1.21 12.44 -2.31
N PRO A 132 0.26 11.57 -2.70
CA PRO A 132 -0.51 11.74 -3.92
C PRO A 132 -1.26 13.07 -3.94
N HIS A 133 -1.17 13.79 -5.04
CA HIS A 133 -1.87 15.04 -5.33
C HIS A 133 -2.31 15.09 -6.78
N ASP A 134 -3.30 15.92 -7.12
CA ASP A 134 -3.77 16.16 -8.48
C ASP A 134 -2.84 17.08 -9.26
#